data_480d1c1c4c22fc4a9347b49853f955a1
#
_entry.id   480d1c1c4c22fc4a9347b49853f955a1
#
_cell.length_a   1.000
_cell.length_b   1.000
_cell.length_c   1.000
_cell.angle_alpha   90.00
_cell.angle_beta   90.00
_cell.angle_gamma   90.00
#
_symmetry.space_group_name_H-M   'P 1'
#
loop_
_entity.id
_entity.type
_entity.pdbx_description
1 polymer ?
#
loop_
_entity_poly.entity_id
_entity_poly.type
_entity_poly.pdbx_seq_one_letter_code
_entity_poly.pdbx_strand_id
1 'polypeptide(L)'
;MTKPSKPAWLKTKLRSGPNFQDLKSIVSDNKVHTVCQEAMCPNISECWERRAATIMILGDTCTRSCAFCAVKTGRPSAVDLDEPRRTAEAVKKMGLHHCVITSVDRDELDDGGAGIWSETIRQIHAEVPGCSIEVLTPDFKGDHQSIQVVLDARPEIMSHNMETVERLHRHIRPQAAYERSLDVLRQSVAAGLQTKTSIMVGIGEEQAE
;
A
#
# COMPACT_ATOMS: atom_id res chain seq x y z
N MET A 1 7.77 -37.07 6.64
CA MET A 1 8.47 -36.40 5.51
C MET A 1 8.99 -35.07 6.00
N THR A 2 10.29 -34.89 6.09
CA THR A 2 10.92 -33.61 6.45
C THR A 2 10.72 -32.60 5.31
N LYS A 3 10.14 -31.44 5.61
CA LYS A 3 10.04 -30.35 4.62
C LYS A 3 11.44 -30.01 4.12
N PRO A 4 11.68 -29.92 2.80
CA PRO A 4 12.98 -29.53 2.28
C PRO A 4 13.39 -28.15 2.84
N SER A 5 14.67 -28.00 3.23
CA SER A 5 15.16 -26.73 3.74
C SER A 5 15.11 -25.66 2.65
N LYS A 6 14.70 -24.46 3.01
CA LYS A 6 14.70 -23.33 2.05
C LYS A 6 16.11 -23.10 1.51
N PRO A 7 16.28 -22.86 0.20
CA PRO A 7 17.57 -22.54 -0.38
C PRO A 7 18.20 -21.30 0.27
N ALA A 8 19.53 -21.18 0.19
CA ALA A 8 20.28 -20.13 0.89
C ALA A 8 19.86 -18.71 0.49
N TRP A 9 19.46 -18.50 -0.77
CA TRP A 9 19.02 -17.21 -1.29
C TRP A 9 17.62 -16.79 -0.80
N LEU A 10 16.82 -17.72 -0.25
CA LEU A 10 15.53 -17.45 0.39
C LEU A 10 15.66 -17.18 1.91
N LYS A 11 16.90 -17.22 2.46
CA LYS A 11 17.12 -16.97 3.88
C LYS A 11 17.44 -15.48 4.09
N THR A 12 16.56 -14.76 4.75
CA THR A 12 16.82 -13.39 5.19
C THR A 12 17.57 -13.39 6.52
N LYS A 13 18.54 -12.48 6.67
CA LYS A 13 19.18 -12.24 7.96
C LYS A 13 18.28 -11.34 8.79
N LEU A 14 17.95 -11.76 10.00
CA LEU A 14 17.29 -10.88 10.97
C LEU A 14 18.28 -9.76 11.33
N ARG A 15 17.96 -8.56 10.95
CA ARG A 15 18.71 -7.35 11.32
C ARG A 15 17.88 -6.57 12.33
N SER A 16 18.49 -6.19 13.43
CA SER A 16 17.89 -5.36 14.47
C SER A 16 18.81 -4.19 14.79
N GLY A 17 19.30 -3.54 13.74
CA GLY A 17 20.19 -2.39 13.85
C GLY A 17 19.49 -1.14 14.37
N PRO A 18 20.24 -0.04 14.55
CA PRO A 18 19.72 1.20 15.13
C PRO A 18 18.58 1.81 14.30
N ASN A 19 18.66 1.75 12.97
CA ASN A 19 17.60 2.28 12.10
C ASN A 19 16.31 1.48 12.24
N PHE A 20 16.39 0.15 12.33
CA PHE A 20 15.21 -0.69 12.56
C PHE A 20 14.49 -0.33 13.87
N GLN A 21 15.26 -0.13 14.97
CA GLN A 21 14.67 0.22 16.26
C GLN A 21 14.07 1.63 16.24
N ASP A 22 14.73 2.57 15.59
CA ASP A 22 14.26 3.95 15.41
C ASP A 22 12.93 3.98 14.62
N LEU A 23 12.87 3.30 13.46
CA LEU A 23 11.64 3.23 12.68
C LEU A 23 10.49 2.57 13.46
N LYS A 24 10.81 1.51 14.23
CA LYS A 24 9.82 0.84 15.07
C LYS A 24 9.22 1.80 16.12
N SER A 25 10.05 2.63 16.74
CA SER A 25 9.62 3.65 17.70
C SER A 25 8.76 4.71 16.99
N ILE A 26 9.22 5.25 15.85
CA ILE A 26 8.48 6.26 15.08
C ILE A 26 7.09 5.76 14.69
N VAL A 27 6.97 4.53 14.19
CA VAL A 27 5.70 3.91 13.81
C VAL A 27 4.76 3.83 15.02
N SER A 28 5.27 3.34 16.16
CA SER A 28 4.51 3.21 17.40
C SER A 28 4.06 4.56 17.95
N ASP A 29 4.99 5.51 18.07
CA ASP A 29 4.76 6.81 18.73
C ASP A 29 3.79 7.69 17.95
N ASN A 30 3.80 7.57 16.61
CA ASN A 30 2.87 8.31 15.75
C ASN A 30 1.58 7.51 15.46
N LYS A 31 1.42 6.30 16.00
CA LYS A 31 0.25 5.44 15.80
C LYS A 31 -0.11 5.27 14.32
N VAL A 32 0.91 5.04 13.49
CA VAL A 32 0.73 4.73 12.06
C VAL A 32 0.88 3.24 11.83
N HIS A 33 0.22 2.72 10.80
CA HIS A 33 0.33 1.33 10.38
C HIS A 33 1.31 1.18 9.24
N THR A 34 1.91 0.00 9.12
CA THR A 34 2.77 -0.35 7.98
C THR A 34 2.41 -1.72 7.42
N VAL A 35 2.40 -1.84 6.10
CA VAL A 35 2.26 -3.15 5.45
C VAL A 35 3.38 -4.11 5.89
N CYS A 36 4.55 -3.56 6.22
CA CYS A 36 5.68 -4.35 6.70
C CYS A 36 5.34 -5.17 7.95
N GLN A 37 4.54 -4.61 8.86
CA GLN A 37 4.07 -5.29 10.08
C GLN A 37 2.81 -6.11 9.81
N GLU A 38 1.77 -5.48 9.24
CA GLU A 38 0.45 -6.09 9.06
C GLU A 38 0.48 -7.30 8.10
N ALA A 39 1.31 -7.24 7.06
CA ALA A 39 1.52 -8.34 6.13
C ALA A 39 2.60 -9.34 6.59
N MET A 40 3.16 -9.20 7.79
CA MET A 40 4.24 -10.05 8.31
C MET A 40 5.39 -10.20 7.30
N CYS A 41 5.82 -9.09 6.71
CA CYS A 41 6.80 -9.09 5.62
C CYS A 41 8.14 -9.68 6.07
N PRO A 42 8.68 -10.71 5.40
CA PRO A 42 9.95 -11.32 5.79
C PRO A 42 11.15 -10.39 5.59
N ASN A 43 11.00 -9.33 4.79
CA ASN A 43 12.07 -8.38 4.48
C ASN A 43 12.08 -7.16 5.40
N ILE A 44 11.17 -7.07 6.37
CA ILE A 44 11.00 -5.90 7.25
C ILE A 44 12.33 -5.47 7.89
N SER A 45 13.13 -6.43 8.38
CA SER A 45 14.40 -6.15 9.05
C SER A 45 15.42 -5.46 8.14
N GLU A 46 15.48 -5.87 6.87
CA GLU A 46 16.41 -5.28 5.89
C GLU A 46 15.91 -3.93 5.39
N CYS A 47 14.62 -3.84 5.06
CA CYS A 47 14.00 -2.59 4.57
C CYS A 47 14.09 -1.49 5.62
N TRP A 48 13.70 -1.78 6.86
CA TRP A 48 13.72 -0.78 7.92
C TRP A 48 15.14 -0.36 8.31
N GLU A 49 16.11 -1.27 8.25
CA GLU A 49 17.52 -0.89 8.46
C GLU A 49 18.04 0.04 7.37
N ARG A 50 17.48 -0.02 6.16
CA ARG A 50 17.73 0.91 5.05
C ARG A 50 16.84 2.13 5.06
N ARG A 51 16.02 2.32 6.10
CA ARG A 51 15.02 3.40 6.22
C ARG A 51 14.01 3.40 5.07
N ALA A 52 13.54 2.21 4.68
CA ALA A 52 12.48 2.02 3.69
C ALA A 52 11.28 1.33 4.35
N ALA A 53 10.11 1.96 4.29
CA ALA A 53 8.86 1.44 4.83
C ALA A 53 7.70 1.76 3.90
N THR A 54 6.69 0.88 3.87
CA THR A 54 5.41 1.13 3.21
C THR A 54 4.38 1.43 4.28
N ILE A 55 3.91 2.66 4.31
CA ILE A 55 2.91 3.12 5.29
C ILE A 55 1.53 2.68 4.80
N MET A 56 0.70 2.22 5.73
CA MET A 56 -0.68 1.82 5.46
C MET A 56 -1.63 2.78 6.18
N ILE A 57 -2.49 3.44 5.43
CA ILE A 57 -3.48 4.39 5.93
C ILE A 57 -4.89 3.79 5.97
N LEU A 58 -5.85 4.51 6.54
CA LEU A 58 -7.25 4.11 6.73
C LEU A 58 -7.44 2.98 7.76
N GLY A 59 -6.46 2.83 8.67
CA GLY A 59 -6.49 1.86 9.75
C GLY A 59 -5.87 0.51 9.41
N ASP A 60 -6.21 -0.53 10.20
CA ASP A 60 -5.62 -1.88 10.17
C ASP A 60 -6.55 -2.97 9.65
N THR A 61 -7.80 -2.64 9.36
CA THR A 61 -8.84 -3.62 9.02
C THR A 61 -9.42 -3.33 7.64
N CYS A 62 -9.32 -4.28 6.72
CA CYS A 62 -9.77 -4.19 5.34
C CYS A 62 -11.18 -4.76 5.18
N THR A 63 -12.01 -4.13 4.35
CA THR A 63 -13.35 -4.67 4.00
C THR A 63 -13.29 -5.80 2.98
N ARG A 64 -12.13 -5.98 2.31
CA ARG A 64 -11.93 -7.01 1.29
C ARG A 64 -11.05 -8.16 1.79
N SER A 65 -11.18 -9.33 1.14
CA SER A 65 -10.52 -10.57 1.50
C SER A 65 -9.72 -11.15 0.32
N CYS A 66 -8.68 -10.45 -0.11
CA CYS A 66 -7.79 -10.96 -1.16
C CYS A 66 -7.04 -12.20 -0.66
N ALA A 67 -6.99 -13.27 -1.48
CA ALA A 67 -6.50 -14.58 -1.06
C ALA A 67 -5.01 -14.61 -0.66
N PHE A 68 -4.21 -13.65 -1.13
CA PHE A 68 -2.78 -13.52 -0.82
C PHE A 68 -2.49 -12.59 0.36
N CYS A 69 -3.48 -11.82 0.84
CA CYS A 69 -3.27 -10.75 1.79
C CYS A 69 -3.34 -11.24 3.23
N ALA A 70 -2.37 -10.85 4.05
CA ALA A 70 -2.35 -11.18 5.48
C ALA A 70 -2.96 -10.08 6.36
N VAL A 71 -3.36 -8.94 5.78
CA VAL A 71 -4.03 -7.86 6.50
C VAL A 71 -5.38 -8.32 7.02
N LYS A 72 -5.71 -7.90 8.23
CA LYS A 72 -6.95 -8.28 8.91
C LYS A 72 -8.18 -7.88 8.09
N THR A 73 -9.05 -8.83 7.81
CA THR A 73 -10.33 -8.59 7.14
C THR A 73 -11.46 -8.45 8.17
N GLY A 74 -12.36 -7.51 7.97
CA GLY A 74 -13.48 -7.33 8.86
C GLY A 74 -14.20 -6.00 8.66
N ARG A 75 -14.89 -5.56 9.72
CA ARG A 75 -15.54 -4.26 9.77
C ARG A 75 -14.58 -3.24 10.38
N PRO A 76 -14.11 -2.24 9.61
CA PRO A 76 -13.21 -1.22 10.12
C PRO A 76 -13.85 -0.33 11.20
N SER A 77 -13.02 0.32 12.00
CA SER A 77 -13.43 1.38 12.91
C SER A 77 -13.77 2.68 12.15
N ALA A 78 -14.24 3.69 12.86
CA ALA A 78 -14.46 5.03 12.29
C ALA A 78 -13.16 5.57 11.67
N VAL A 79 -13.31 6.41 10.64
CA VAL A 79 -12.18 7.09 9.99
C VAL A 79 -11.52 8.05 10.98
N ASP A 80 -10.20 7.99 11.05
CA ASP A 80 -9.40 8.91 11.85
C ASP A 80 -8.94 10.08 10.97
N LEU A 81 -9.56 11.23 11.15
CA LEU A 81 -9.26 12.44 10.38
C LEU A 81 -7.88 13.05 10.71
N ASP A 82 -7.25 12.64 11.80
CA ASP A 82 -5.89 13.08 12.19
C ASP A 82 -4.78 12.16 11.63
N GLU A 83 -5.14 11.02 11.03
CA GLU A 83 -4.18 10.08 10.46
C GLU A 83 -3.28 10.71 9.38
N PRO A 84 -3.77 11.57 8.44
CA PRO A 84 -2.92 12.22 7.46
C PRO A 84 -1.78 13.03 8.08
N ARG A 85 -2.06 13.84 9.10
CA ARG A 85 -1.06 14.64 9.81
C ARG A 85 -0.01 13.76 10.49
N ARG A 86 -0.46 12.73 11.24
CA ARG A 86 0.46 11.81 11.92
C ARG A 86 1.32 11.01 10.93
N THR A 87 0.76 10.67 9.79
CA THR A 87 1.49 10.01 8.70
C THR A 87 2.59 10.92 8.16
N ALA A 88 2.30 12.17 7.88
CA ALA A 88 3.31 13.14 7.42
C ALA A 88 4.41 13.36 8.46
N GLU A 89 4.06 13.49 9.75
CA GLU A 89 5.05 13.57 10.84
C GLU A 89 5.94 12.32 10.92
N ALA A 90 5.36 11.13 10.75
CA ALA A 90 6.12 9.89 10.74
C ALA A 90 7.10 9.85 9.56
N VAL A 91 6.67 10.18 8.34
CA VAL A 91 7.51 10.27 7.15
C VAL A 91 8.68 11.24 7.37
N LYS A 92 8.41 12.41 7.94
CA LYS A 92 9.42 13.42 8.29
C LYS A 92 10.46 12.87 9.27
N LYS A 93 10.00 12.25 10.38
CA LYS A 93 10.89 11.64 11.39
C LYS A 93 11.70 10.49 10.83
N MET A 94 11.12 9.70 9.92
CA MET A 94 11.82 8.61 9.24
C MET A 94 12.90 9.13 8.28
N GLY A 95 12.86 10.39 7.85
CA GLY A 95 13.81 10.98 6.92
C GLY A 95 13.78 10.32 5.54
N LEU A 96 12.57 10.00 5.04
CA LEU A 96 12.41 9.34 3.77
C LEU A 96 12.57 10.31 2.60
N HIS A 97 13.34 9.90 1.59
CA HIS A 97 13.41 10.59 0.29
C HIS A 97 12.39 10.05 -0.71
N HIS A 98 11.89 8.86 -0.45
CA HIS A 98 10.82 8.21 -1.20
C HIS A 98 9.90 7.47 -0.22
N CYS A 99 8.63 7.76 -0.30
CA CYS A 99 7.62 7.19 0.59
C CYS A 99 6.60 6.40 -0.23
N VAL A 100 6.38 5.15 0.14
CA VAL A 100 5.29 4.34 -0.42
C VAL A 100 4.13 4.33 0.57
N ILE A 101 2.96 4.73 0.10
CA ILE A 101 1.72 4.73 0.87
C ILE A 101 0.75 3.75 0.22
N THR A 102 0.12 2.93 1.03
CA THR A 102 -1.01 2.10 0.64
C THR A 102 -2.12 2.21 1.67
N SER A 103 -3.23 1.54 1.46
CA SER A 103 -4.33 1.50 2.43
C SER A 103 -4.96 0.13 2.53
N VAL A 104 -5.78 -0.04 3.56
CA VAL A 104 -6.87 -1.02 3.53
C VAL A 104 -7.97 -0.54 2.60
N ASP A 105 -8.78 -1.45 2.04
CA ASP A 105 -10.03 -1.07 1.35
C ASP A 105 -11.10 -0.68 2.38
N ARG A 106 -11.82 0.38 2.08
CA ARG A 106 -12.89 0.96 2.89
C ARG A 106 -14.18 1.07 2.06
N ASP A 107 -14.63 -0.07 1.53
CA ASP A 107 -15.80 -0.14 0.63
C ASP A 107 -17.12 0.34 1.29
N GLU A 108 -17.13 0.51 2.61
CA GLU A 108 -18.26 1.05 3.38
C GLU A 108 -18.33 2.59 3.38
N LEU A 109 -17.24 3.27 2.96
CA LEU A 109 -17.21 4.72 2.79
C LEU A 109 -17.70 5.11 1.39
N ASP A 110 -18.40 6.21 1.29
CA ASP A 110 -18.95 6.71 0.01
C ASP A 110 -17.84 6.99 -1.01
N ASP A 111 -16.70 7.55 -0.55
CA ASP A 111 -15.53 7.86 -1.35
C ASP A 111 -14.43 6.78 -1.28
N GLY A 112 -14.67 5.66 -0.61
CA GLY A 112 -13.63 4.63 -0.40
C GLY A 112 -12.40 5.12 0.35
N GLY A 113 -12.47 6.29 1.01
CA GLY A 113 -11.36 6.94 1.72
C GLY A 113 -10.51 7.88 0.85
N ALA A 114 -10.95 8.24 -0.35
CA ALA A 114 -10.20 9.11 -1.26
C ALA A 114 -9.83 10.46 -0.65
N GLY A 115 -10.69 11.02 0.20
CA GLY A 115 -10.40 12.26 0.95
C GLY A 115 -9.19 12.12 1.87
N ILE A 116 -9.06 11.01 2.59
CA ILE A 116 -7.90 10.73 3.45
C ILE A 116 -6.62 10.53 2.61
N TRP A 117 -6.73 9.83 1.48
CA TRP A 117 -5.62 9.69 0.53
C TRP A 117 -5.09 11.05 0.07
N SER A 118 -5.98 11.89 -0.43
CA SER A 118 -5.64 13.22 -0.94
C SER A 118 -5.00 14.09 0.16
N GLU A 119 -5.57 14.09 1.35
CA GLU A 119 -5.04 14.86 2.48
C GLU A 119 -3.68 14.35 2.94
N THR A 120 -3.48 13.02 2.98
CA THR A 120 -2.19 12.42 3.33
C THR A 120 -1.08 12.85 2.36
N ILE A 121 -1.35 12.82 1.05
CA ILE A 121 -0.40 13.25 0.01
C ILE A 121 -0.05 14.73 0.20
N ARG A 122 -1.06 15.60 0.38
CA ARG A 122 -0.85 17.05 0.59
C ARG A 122 -0.04 17.35 1.85
N GLN A 123 -0.33 16.69 2.95
CA GLN A 123 0.38 16.85 4.21
C GLN A 123 1.86 16.44 4.08
N ILE A 124 2.14 15.34 3.39
CA ILE A 124 3.53 14.91 3.18
C ILE A 124 4.27 15.89 2.27
N HIS A 125 3.66 16.36 1.18
CA HIS A 125 4.27 17.39 0.32
C HIS A 125 4.59 18.66 1.10
N ALA A 126 3.70 19.10 2.00
CA ALA A 126 3.89 20.29 2.82
C ALA A 126 4.99 20.13 3.88
N GLU A 127 4.99 18.99 4.59
CA GLU A 127 5.88 18.74 5.74
C GLU A 127 7.26 18.21 5.36
N VAL A 128 7.38 17.56 4.19
CA VAL A 128 8.61 16.91 3.71
C VAL A 128 8.86 17.28 2.25
N PRO A 129 9.15 18.55 1.96
CA PRO A 129 9.43 18.98 0.59
C PRO A 129 10.58 18.16 -0.02
N GLY A 130 10.36 17.64 -1.23
CA GLY A 130 11.33 16.80 -1.94
C GLY A 130 11.25 15.30 -1.63
N CYS A 131 10.34 14.85 -0.75
CA CYS A 131 10.02 13.44 -0.64
C CYS A 131 9.14 13.02 -1.82
N SER A 132 9.60 12.07 -2.62
CA SER A 132 8.78 11.47 -3.70
C SER A 132 7.73 10.54 -3.09
N ILE A 133 6.48 10.67 -3.51
CA ILE A 133 5.35 9.87 -3.01
C ILE A 133 4.90 8.89 -4.08
N GLU A 134 4.98 7.60 -3.77
CA GLU A 134 4.31 6.54 -4.50
C GLU A 134 3.05 6.13 -3.74
N VAL A 135 1.90 6.14 -4.40
CA VAL A 135 0.66 5.64 -3.83
C VAL A 135 0.28 4.31 -4.46
N LEU A 136 -0.02 3.30 -3.65
CA LEU A 136 -0.59 2.02 -4.09
C LEU A 136 -2.04 1.97 -3.66
N THR A 137 -2.94 2.40 -4.55
CA THR A 137 -4.34 2.65 -4.24
C THR A 137 -5.24 1.44 -4.46
N PRO A 138 -6.40 1.37 -3.76
CA PRO A 138 -7.51 0.51 -4.15
C PRO A 138 -8.13 0.96 -5.49
N ASP A 139 -9.13 0.21 -5.96
CA ASP A 139 -9.89 0.56 -7.16
C ASP A 139 -11.10 1.48 -6.88
N PHE A 140 -11.30 1.90 -5.63
CA PHE A 140 -12.43 2.75 -5.18
C PHE A 140 -13.79 2.29 -5.72
N LYS A 141 -14.00 0.97 -5.87
CA LYS A 141 -15.18 0.36 -6.51
C LYS A 141 -15.46 0.87 -7.94
N GLY A 142 -14.49 1.51 -8.57
CA GLY A 142 -14.60 2.13 -9.89
C GLY A 142 -15.25 3.52 -9.90
N ASP A 143 -15.35 4.17 -8.72
CA ASP A 143 -15.82 5.55 -8.67
C ASP A 143 -14.73 6.51 -9.21
N HIS A 144 -14.99 7.03 -10.40
CA HIS A 144 -14.08 7.94 -11.10
C HIS A 144 -13.80 9.23 -10.33
N GLN A 145 -14.79 9.71 -9.57
CA GLN A 145 -14.62 10.93 -8.78
C GLN A 145 -13.62 10.71 -7.63
N SER A 146 -13.73 9.60 -6.93
CA SER A 146 -12.79 9.22 -5.87
C SER A 146 -11.37 9.01 -6.41
N ILE A 147 -11.23 8.34 -7.56
CA ILE A 147 -9.93 8.20 -8.23
C ILE A 147 -9.36 9.59 -8.58
N GLN A 148 -10.18 10.48 -9.16
CA GLN A 148 -9.75 11.82 -9.54
C GLN A 148 -9.27 12.65 -8.34
N VAL A 149 -9.93 12.54 -7.18
CA VAL A 149 -9.51 13.23 -5.93
C VAL A 149 -8.07 12.84 -5.53
N VAL A 150 -7.69 11.59 -5.71
CA VAL A 150 -6.31 11.14 -5.44
C VAL A 150 -5.34 11.62 -6.51
N LEU A 151 -5.73 11.57 -7.78
CA LEU A 151 -4.90 12.06 -8.91
C LEU A 151 -4.63 13.56 -8.79
N ASP A 152 -5.61 14.35 -8.34
CA ASP A 152 -5.49 15.81 -8.16
C ASP A 152 -4.55 16.17 -7.00
N ALA A 153 -4.31 15.27 -6.05
CA ALA A 153 -3.30 15.48 -5.02
C ALA A 153 -1.85 15.33 -5.54
N ARG A 154 -1.69 14.85 -6.80
CA ARG A 154 -0.43 14.83 -7.55
C ARG A 154 0.69 14.03 -6.89
N PRO A 155 0.46 12.75 -6.51
CA PRO A 155 1.60 11.89 -6.14
C PRO A 155 2.56 11.76 -7.34
N GLU A 156 3.84 11.52 -7.11
CA GLU A 156 4.82 11.32 -8.19
C GLU A 156 4.57 10.01 -8.93
N ILE A 157 4.13 8.96 -8.21
CA ILE A 157 3.84 7.66 -8.81
C ILE A 157 2.46 7.19 -8.33
N MET A 158 1.60 6.90 -9.28
CA MET A 158 0.31 6.22 -9.04
C MET A 158 0.42 4.76 -9.37
N SER A 159 0.33 3.91 -8.36
CA SER A 159 0.37 2.46 -8.50
C SER A 159 -1.00 1.84 -8.23
N HIS A 160 -1.39 0.89 -9.06
CA HIS A 160 -2.51 -0.02 -8.81
C HIS A 160 -2.14 -1.40 -9.35
N ASN A 161 -2.11 -2.40 -8.48
CA ASN A 161 -1.68 -3.73 -8.88
C ASN A 161 -2.82 -4.53 -9.52
N MET A 162 -2.54 -5.17 -10.64
CA MET A 162 -3.43 -6.17 -11.24
C MET A 162 -3.44 -7.47 -10.43
N GLU A 163 -2.34 -7.76 -9.76
CA GLU A 163 -2.06 -8.92 -8.92
C GLU A 163 -2.01 -10.24 -9.67
N THR A 164 -2.88 -10.47 -10.65
CA THR A 164 -2.93 -11.71 -11.43
C THR A 164 -3.60 -11.48 -12.78
N VAL A 165 -3.61 -12.52 -13.61
CA VAL A 165 -4.29 -12.57 -14.92
C VAL A 165 -5.83 -12.59 -14.77
N GLU A 166 -6.54 -12.22 -15.81
CA GLU A 166 -8.01 -12.07 -15.78
C GLU A 166 -8.74 -13.32 -15.29
N ARG A 167 -8.36 -14.50 -15.80
CA ARG A 167 -8.99 -15.80 -15.46
C ARG A 167 -8.94 -16.08 -13.95
N LEU A 168 -7.86 -15.70 -13.28
CA LEU A 168 -7.68 -15.96 -11.86
C LEU A 168 -8.20 -14.84 -10.95
N HIS A 169 -8.48 -13.66 -11.51
CA HIS A 169 -8.76 -12.45 -10.76
C HIS A 169 -9.87 -12.63 -9.73
N ARG A 170 -10.98 -13.27 -10.11
CA ARG A 170 -12.12 -13.50 -9.21
C ARG A 170 -11.81 -14.41 -8.03
N HIS A 171 -10.88 -15.36 -8.19
CA HIS A 171 -10.46 -16.25 -7.11
C HIS A 171 -9.47 -15.57 -6.15
N ILE A 172 -8.61 -14.72 -6.69
CA ILE A 172 -7.53 -14.06 -5.94
C ILE A 172 -8.01 -12.77 -5.28
N ARG A 173 -8.90 -12.01 -5.98
CA ARG A 173 -9.45 -10.71 -5.53
C ARG A 173 -10.98 -10.68 -5.70
N PRO A 174 -11.75 -11.40 -4.88
CA PRO A 174 -13.18 -11.64 -5.12
C PRO A 174 -14.04 -10.36 -5.15
N GLN A 175 -13.63 -9.28 -4.49
CA GLN A 175 -14.36 -8.00 -4.45
C GLN A 175 -13.86 -6.98 -5.49
N ALA A 176 -12.73 -7.24 -6.16
CA ALA A 176 -12.23 -6.41 -7.24
C ALA A 176 -12.72 -6.91 -8.61
N ALA A 177 -12.51 -6.10 -9.65
CA ALA A 177 -12.80 -6.49 -11.04
C ALA A 177 -11.60 -6.16 -11.93
N TYR A 178 -11.27 -7.07 -12.88
CA TYR A 178 -10.09 -6.94 -13.74
C TYR A 178 -10.14 -5.64 -14.57
N GLU A 179 -11.25 -5.40 -15.28
CA GLU A 179 -11.43 -4.18 -16.08
C GLU A 179 -11.45 -2.90 -15.22
N ARG A 180 -11.97 -2.96 -13.98
CA ARG A 180 -11.93 -1.83 -13.05
C ARG A 180 -10.50 -1.48 -12.65
N SER A 181 -9.66 -2.48 -12.43
CA SER A 181 -8.24 -2.28 -12.15
C SER A 181 -7.50 -1.68 -13.35
N LEU A 182 -7.79 -2.12 -14.58
CA LEU A 182 -7.26 -1.51 -15.79
C LEU A 182 -7.72 -0.05 -15.95
N ASP A 183 -8.96 0.25 -15.57
CA ASP A 183 -9.49 1.61 -15.67
C ASP A 183 -8.79 2.58 -14.71
N VAL A 184 -8.46 2.17 -13.50
CA VAL A 184 -7.63 2.98 -12.59
C VAL A 184 -6.29 3.35 -13.24
N LEU A 185 -5.63 2.38 -13.88
CA LEU A 185 -4.36 2.62 -14.57
C LEU A 185 -4.53 3.57 -15.77
N ARG A 186 -5.60 3.41 -16.55
CA ARG A 186 -5.93 4.30 -17.69
C ARG A 186 -6.14 5.74 -17.23
N GLN A 187 -6.88 5.95 -16.14
CA GLN A 187 -7.13 7.27 -15.57
C GLN A 187 -5.83 7.91 -15.06
N SER A 188 -4.95 7.15 -14.42
CA SER A 188 -3.64 7.63 -13.98
C SER A 188 -2.78 8.10 -15.15
N VAL A 189 -2.71 7.31 -16.23
CA VAL A 189 -1.98 7.69 -17.46
C VAL A 189 -2.59 8.95 -18.08
N ALA A 190 -3.92 9.02 -18.17
CA ALA A 190 -4.62 10.19 -18.73
C ALA A 190 -4.38 11.47 -17.92
N ALA A 191 -4.22 11.36 -16.59
CA ALA A 191 -3.84 12.47 -15.71
C ALA A 191 -2.36 12.88 -15.81
N GLY A 192 -1.56 12.17 -16.63
CA GLY A 192 -0.15 12.46 -16.84
C GLY A 192 0.76 12.09 -15.68
N LEU A 193 0.34 11.15 -14.81
CA LEU A 193 1.16 10.63 -13.71
C LEU A 193 2.04 9.46 -14.16
N GLN A 194 3.17 9.28 -13.50
CA GLN A 194 3.94 8.05 -13.63
C GLN A 194 3.11 6.89 -13.07
N THR A 195 2.70 5.98 -13.95
CA THR A 195 1.80 4.89 -13.61
C THR A 195 2.56 3.58 -13.46
N LYS A 196 2.26 2.84 -12.40
CA LYS A 196 2.91 1.57 -12.07
C LYS A 196 1.89 0.49 -11.77
N THR A 197 2.18 -0.75 -12.19
CA THR A 197 1.40 -1.93 -11.82
C THR A 197 2.34 -3.11 -11.56
N SER A 198 1.83 -4.13 -10.88
CA SER A 198 2.53 -5.39 -10.70
C SER A 198 1.58 -6.59 -10.69
N ILE A 199 2.17 -7.76 -10.93
CA ILE A 199 1.51 -9.06 -10.82
C ILE A 199 2.37 -9.99 -9.94
N MET A 200 1.71 -10.92 -9.27
CA MET A 200 2.35 -12.04 -8.59
C MET A 200 2.48 -13.21 -9.56
N VAL A 201 3.63 -13.88 -9.53
CA VAL A 201 3.91 -15.03 -10.38
C VAL A 201 3.92 -16.30 -9.55
N GLY A 202 3.36 -17.39 -10.10
CA GLY A 202 3.32 -18.71 -9.46
C GLY A 202 2.05 -18.99 -8.66
N ILE A 203 0.95 -18.28 -8.94
CA ILE A 203 -0.35 -18.46 -8.29
C ILE A 203 -1.39 -19.17 -9.18
N GLY A 204 -0.95 -19.71 -10.35
CA GLY A 204 -1.78 -20.49 -11.26
C GLY A 204 -1.98 -19.89 -12.64
N GLU A 205 -1.28 -18.82 -12.97
CA GLU A 205 -1.25 -18.23 -14.30
C GLU A 205 -0.49 -19.14 -15.28
N GLU A 206 -0.81 -19.02 -16.57
CA GLU A 206 -0.12 -19.68 -17.67
C GLU A 206 0.75 -18.67 -18.42
N GLN A 207 1.87 -19.14 -18.99
CA GLN A 207 2.84 -18.26 -19.65
C GLN A 207 2.26 -17.45 -20.83
N ALA A 208 1.17 -17.92 -21.43
CA ALA A 208 0.49 -17.27 -22.54
C ALA A 208 -0.54 -16.20 -22.14
N GLU A 209 -0.85 -16.08 -20.84
CA GLU A 209 -1.78 -15.11 -20.28
C GLU A 209 -1.09 -13.81 -19.89
#